data_b68ba645b9173c0a8f0346d66444f2ef
#
_entry.id   b68ba645b9173c0a8f0346d66444f2ef
#
_cell.length_a   1.000
_cell.length_b   1.000
_cell.length_c   1.000
_cell.angle_alpha   90.00
_cell.angle_beta   90.00
_cell.angle_gamma   90.00
#
_symmetry.space_group_name_H-M   'P 1'
#
loop_
_entity.id
_entity.type
_entity.pdbx_description
1 polymer ?
#
loop_
_entity_poly.entity_id
_entity_poly.type
_entity_poly.pdbx_seq_one_letter_code
_entity_poly.pdbx_strand_id
1 'polypeptide(L)'
;MTEIKKSYGGFWKRVIAYLIDAFIIAFPVTMIFGTVIPQAMMTDNVQVTSVAVSMPQVIMLVASWVYFAGLESSVWQATVGKKMLGMQVTDTSGERIDFIKATIRYLSKFLSSFFLMIGFIMVAFTEKKQGLHDFIAGTTVVNQR
;
A
#
# COMPACT_ATOMS: atom_id res chain seq x y z
N MET A 1 19.29 16.19 27.32
CA MET A 1 18.25 16.03 26.26
C MET A 1 18.06 14.53 26.03
N THR A 2 16.93 13.99 26.47
CA THR A 2 16.58 12.60 26.18
C THR A 2 16.25 12.49 24.72
N GLU A 3 17.12 11.88 23.90
CA GLU A 3 16.78 11.49 22.54
C GLU A 3 15.55 10.59 22.61
N ILE A 4 14.43 11.08 22.09
CA ILE A 4 13.19 10.32 21.99
C ILE A 4 13.46 9.20 20.97
N LYS A 5 13.81 8.01 21.45
CA LYS A 5 14.09 6.85 20.61
C LYS A 5 12.86 6.57 19.74
N LYS A 6 12.95 6.92 18.44
CA LYS A 6 11.88 6.63 17.47
C LYS A 6 11.66 5.12 17.41
N SER A 7 10.44 4.68 17.73
CA SER A 7 10.05 3.27 17.55
C SER A 7 9.56 3.06 16.13
N TYR A 8 10.24 2.21 15.38
CA TYR A 8 9.87 1.91 13.98
C TYR A 8 8.85 0.78 13.88
N GLY A 9 7.94 0.89 12.92
CA GLY A 9 6.93 -0.12 12.64
C GLY A 9 7.56 -1.43 12.13
N GLY A 10 7.42 -2.49 12.91
CA GLY A 10 7.97 -3.81 12.58
C GLY A 10 7.31 -4.45 11.35
N PHE A 11 8.00 -5.45 10.78
CA PHE A 11 7.55 -6.19 9.60
C PHE A 11 6.11 -6.73 9.74
N TRP A 12 5.82 -7.48 10.80
CA TRP A 12 4.51 -8.11 11.01
C TRP A 12 3.36 -7.10 11.14
N LYS A 13 3.60 -5.97 11.82
CA LYS A 13 2.60 -4.90 11.90
C LYS A 13 2.27 -4.34 10.51
N ARG A 14 3.26 -4.19 9.64
CA ARG A 14 3.06 -3.72 8.27
C ARG A 14 2.31 -4.74 7.42
N VAL A 15 2.58 -6.03 7.59
CA VAL A 15 1.86 -7.11 6.91
C VAL A 15 0.39 -7.09 7.30
N ILE A 16 0.08 -7.03 8.59
CA ILE A 16 -1.31 -6.99 9.08
C ILE A 16 -2.01 -5.71 8.57
N ALA A 17 -1.35 -4.55 8.65
CA ALA A 17 -1.90 -3.32 8.10
C ALA A 17 -2.23 -3.44 6.61
N TYR A 18 -1.33 -4.03 5.83
CA TYR A 18 -1.54 -4.23 4.40
C TYR A 18 -2.71 -5.19 4.11
N LEU A 19 -2.87 -6.26 4.88
CA LEU A 19 -4.00 -7.18 4.74
C LEU A 19 -5.35 -6.49 5.04
N ILE A 20 -5.40 -5.64 6.06
CA ILE A 20 -6.60 -4.84 6.36
C ILE A 20 -6.90 -3.88 5.20
N ASP A 21 -5.88 -3.15 4.72
CA ASP A 21 -6.04 -2.23 3.60
C ASP A 21 -6.45 -2.94 2.31
N ALA A 22 -5.86 -4.11 2.02
CA ALA A 22 -6.22 -4.93 0.86
C ALA A 22 -7.69 -5.37 0.92
N PHE A 23 -8.18 -5.78 2.08
CA PHE A 23 -9.58 -6.13 2.26
C PHE A 23 -10.50 -4.93 2.01
N ILE A 24 -10.16 -3.75 2.55
CA ILE A 24 -10.95 -2.52 2.38
C ILE A 24 -11.07 -2.15 0.90
N ILE A 25 -10.00 -2.34 0.11
CA ILE A 25 -10.02 -1.99 -1.32
C ILE A 25 -10.68 -3.11 -2.14
N ALA A 26 -10.34 -4.37 -1.87
CA ALA A 26 -10.80 -5.51 -2.66
C ALA A 26 -12.30 -5.77 -2.48
N PHE A 27 -12.84 -5.63 -1.28
CA PHE A 27 -14.23 -5.96 -0.98
C PHE A 27 -15.24 -5.19 -1.84
N PRO A 28 -15.19 -3.85 -1.95
CA PRO A 28 -16.12 -3.12 -2.82
C PRO A 28 -15.99 -3.50 -4.29
N VAL A 29 -14.76 -3.70 -4.77
CA VAL A 29 -14.51 -4.07 -6.17
C VAL A 29 -15.08 -5.45 -6.48
N THR A 30 -14.88 -6.42 -5.59
CA THR A 30 -15.45 -7.77 -5.76
C THR A 30 -16.98 -7.77 -5.67
N MET A 31 -17.58 -6.92 -4.83
CA MET A 31 -19.04 -6.78 -4.77
C MET A 31 -19.62 -6.21 -6.06
N ILE A 32 -18.95 -5.24 -6.69
CA ILE A 32 -19.41 -4.60 -7.93
C ILE A 32 -19.21 -5.54 -9.13
N PHE A 33 -18.05 -6.18 -9.25
CA PHE A 33 -17.66 -6.93 -10.45
C PHE A 33 -17.79 -8.44 -10.31
N GLY A 34 -18.03 -8.97 -9.11
CA GLY A 34 -18.12 -10.41 -8.86
C GLY A 34 -19.24 -11.13 -9.61
N THR A 35 -20.28 -10.42 -10.01
CA THR A 35 -21.37 -10.96 -10.85
C THR A 35 -21.17 -10.69 -12.33
N VAL A 36 -20.51 -9.57 -12.67
CA VAL A 36 -20.34 -9.13 -14.07
C VAL A 36 -19.34 -10.04 -14.82
N ILE A 37 -18.25 -10.41 -14.18
CA ILE A 37 -17.22 -11.26 -14.82
C ILE A 37 -17.77 -12.64 -15.20
N PRO A 38 -18.42 -13.42 -14.31
CA PRO A 38 -19.01 -14.70 -14.70
C PRO A 38 -20.03 -14.60 -15.83
N GLN A 39 -20.88 -13.57 -15.83
CA GLN A 39 -21.85 -13.36 -16.89
C GLN A 39 -21.16 -13.05 -18.24
N ALA A 40 -20.13 -12.21 -18.25
CA ALA A 40 -19.38 -11.91 -19.47
C ALA A 40 -18.65 -13.15 -20.03
N MET A 41 -18.17 -14.04 -19.17
CA MET A 41 -17.51 -15.28 -19.58
C MET A 41 -18.48 -16.31 -20.20
N MET A 42 -19.79 -16.15 -19.99
CA MET A 42 -20.83 -16.99 -20.63
C MET A 42 -21.20 -16.51 -22.03
N THR A 43 -20.62 -15.42 -22.52
CA THR A 43 -20.84 -14.88 -23.86
C THR A 43 -19.72 -15.32 -24.81
N ASP A 44 -20.05 -15.62 -26.05
CA ASP A 44 -19.05 -15.92 -27.11
C ASP A 44 -18.36 -14.65 -27.63
N ASN A 45 -18.67 -13.49 -27.08
CA ASN A 45 -18.10 -12.22 -27.47
C ASN A 45 -16.78 -11.96 -26.74
N VAL A 46 -15.66 -12.24 -27.39
CA VAL A 46 -14.31 -12.05 -26.86
C VAL A 46 -14.03 -10.62 -26.42
N GLN A 47 -14.59 -9.62 -27.08
CA GLN A 47 -14.41 -8.21 -26.74
C GLN A 47 -15.10 -7.87 -25.41
N VAL A 48 -16.33 -8.32 -25.22
CA VAL A 48 -17.07 -8.12 -23.95
C VAL A 48 -16.35 -8.81 -22.82
N THR A 49 -15.90 -10.05 -23.03
CA THR A 49 -15.15 -10.81 -22.00
C THR A 49 -13.83 -10.11 -21.63
N SER A 50 -13.07 -9.64 -22.62
CA SER A 50 -11.78 -9.00 -22.36
C SER A 50 -11.93 -7.68 -21.58
N VAL A 51 -12.94 -6.87 -21.91
CA VAL A 51 -13.24 -5.62 -21.17
C VAL A 51 -13.73 -5.93 -19.76
N ALA A 52 -14.64 -6.88 -19.59
CA ALA A 52 -15.18 -7.25 -18.29
C ALA A 52 -14.10 -7.82 -17.34
N VAL A 53 -13.09 -8.48 -17.88
CA VAL A 53 -11.95 -9.00 -17.08
C VAL A 53 -10.91 -7.91 -16.78
N SER A 54 -10.60 -7.01 -17.73
CA SER A 54 -9.56 -6.00 -17.56
C SER A 54 -9.99 -4.77 -16.73
N MET A 55 -11.27 -4.36 -16.84
CA MET A 55 -11.77 -3.17 -16.12
C MET A 55 -11.60 -3.25 -14.59
N PRO A 56 -11.94 -4.35 -13.91
CA PRO A 56 -11.74 -4.44 -12.47
C PRO A 56 -10.27 -4.28 -12.05
N GLN A 57 -9.31 -4.80 -12.84
CA GLN A 57 -7.90 -4.66 -12.54
C GLN A 57 -7.43 -3.21 -12.65
N VAL A 58 -7.88 -2.48 -13.69
CA VAL A 58 -7.56 -1.05 -13.85
C VAL A 58 -8.15 -0.23 -12.71
N ILE A 59 -9.42 -0.46 -12.37
CA ILE A 59 -10.09 0.22 -11.25
C ILE A 59 -9.36 -0.08 -9.93
N MET A 60 -8.98 -1.34 -9.71
CA MET A 60 -8.25 -1.75 -8.51
C MET A 60 -6.88 -1.06 -8.41
N LEU A 61 -6.15 -0.94 -9.53
CA LEU A 61 -4.86 -0.26 -9.59
C LEU A 61 -5.01 1.22 -9.24
N VAL A 62 -5.96 1.92 -9.86
CA VAL A 62 -6.20 3.35 -9.62
C VAL A 62 -6.73 3.59 -8.20
N ALA A 63 -7.70 2.80 -7.75
CA ALA A 63 -8.27 2.91 -6.41
C ALA A 63 -7.20 2.67 -5.33
N SER A 64 -6.36 1.66 -5.49
CA SER A 64 -5.27 1.39 -4.55
C SER A 64 -4.22 2.51 -4.56
N TRP A 65 -3.86 3.05 -5.73
CA TRP A 65 -2.94 4.18 -5.81
C TRP A 65 -3.48 5.41 -5.07
N VAL A 66 -4.73 5.82 -5.37
CA VAL A 66 -5.37 6.97 -4.71
C VAL A 66 -5.50 6.73 -3.20
N TYR A 67 -5.89 5.53 -2.80
CA TYR A 67 -6.02 5.15 -1.38
C TYR A 67 -4.67 5.24 -0.65
N PHE A 68 -3.64 4.55 -1.15
CA PHE A 68 -2.34 4.50 -0.48
C PHE A 68 -1.61 5.85 -0.54
N ALA A 69 -1.47 6.45 -1.72
CA ALA A 69 -0.77 7.72 -1.87
C ALA A 69 -1.52 8.87 -1.21
N GLY A 70 -2.85 8.93 -1.35
CA GLY A 70 -3.68 9.96 -0.77
C GLY A 70 -3.67 9.94 0.76
N LEU A 71 -3.88 8.78 1.38
CA LEU A 71 -3.92 8.67 2.83
C LEU A 71 -2.54 8.81 3.48
N GLU A 72 -1.48 8.27 2.87
CA GLU A 72 -0.11 8.41 3.39
C GLU A 72 0.41 9.85 3.29
N SER A 73 -0.04 10.64 2.31
CA SER A 73 0.27 12.07 2.18
C SER A 73 -0.69 12.99 2.92
N SER A 74 -1.78 12.48 3.48
CA SER A 74 -2.76 13.25 4.24
C SER A 74 -2.24 13.60 5.64
N VAL A 75 -3.05 14.34 6.39
CA VAL A 75 -2.80 14.64 7.82
C VAL A 75 -2.73 13.38 8.69
N TRP A 76 -3.29 12.26 8.24
CA TRP A 76 -3.21 10.98 8.94
C TRP A 76 -1.84 10.31 8.78
N GLN A 77 -1.11 10.61 7.73
CA GLN A 77 0.19 10.01 7.41
C GLN A 77 0.16 8.47 7.43
N ALA A 78 -1.01 7.90 7.22
CA ALA A 78 -1.24 6.47 7.36
C ALA A 78 -2.46 6.03 6.56
N THR A 79 -2.43 4.82 6.01
CA THR A 79 -3.61 4.11 5.55
C THR A 79 -4.48 3.70 6.75
N VAL A 80 -5.72 3.27 6.50
CA VAL A 80 -6.61 2.84 7.58
C VAL A 80 -5.98 1.69 8.38
N GLY A 81 -5.44 0.67 7.72
CA GLY A 81 -4.79 -0.46 8.40
C GLY A 81 -3.59 -0.03 9.23
N LYS A 82 -2.76 0.88 8.74
CA LYS A 82 -1.63 1.44 9.52
C LYS A 82 -2.10 2.28 10.69
N LYS A 83 -3.13 3.09 10.50
CA LYS A 83 -3.73 3.92 11.55
C LYS A 83 -4.26 3.07 12.70
N MET A 84 -4.98 1.97 12.38
CA MET A 84 -5.50 1.03 13.38
C MET A 84 -4.38 0.37 14.21
N LEU A 85 -3.21 0.16 13.62
CA LEU A 85 -2.05 -0.43 14.31
C LEU A 85 -1.10 0.62 14.91
N GLY A 86 -1.51 1.89 14.94
CA GLY A 86 -0.72 2.97 15.54
C GLY A 86 0.57 3.27 14.78
N MET A 87 0.55 3.20 13.46
CA MET A 87 1.71 3.48 12.61
C MET A 87 1.48 4.72 11.75
N GLN A 88 2.55 5.48 11.51
CA GLN A 88 2.58 6.62 10.59
C GLN A 88 3.75 6.53 9.62
N VAL A 89 3.55 7.07 8.43
CA VAL A 89 4.58 7.23 7.41
C VAL A 89 5.11 8.65 7.47
N THR A 90 6.42 8.77 7.63
CA THR A 90 7.12 10.05 7.65
C THR A 90 8.28 10.00 6.67
N ASP A 91 8.85 11.15 6.37
CA ASP A 91 10.16 11.19 5.75
C ASP A 91 11.28 10.85 6.75
N THR A 92 12.53 10.93 6.32
CA THR A 92 13.68 10.64 7.18
C THR A 92 13.89 11.65 8.30
N SER A 93 13.39 12.89 8.15
CA SER A 93 13.39 13.92 9.18
C SER A 93 12.23 13.78 10.20
N GLY A 94 11.23 12.97 9.86
CA GLY A 94 10.05 12.75 10.71
C GLY A 94 8.85 13.61 10.32
N GLU A 95 8.93 14.31 9.20
CA GLU A 95 7.88 15.17 8.69
C GLU A 95 6.89 14.41 7.79
N ARG A 96 5.77 15.04 7.51
CA ARG A 96 4.75 14.50 6.61
C ARG A 96 5.29 14.44 5.18
N ILE A 97 5.05 13.32 4.52
CA ILE A 97 5.39 13.16 3.10
C ILE A 97 4.36 13.86 2.21
N ASP A 98 4.81 14.37 1.08
CA ASP A 98 3.95 14.90 0.04
C ASP A 98 3.35 13.78 -0.84
N PHE A 99 2.39 14.14 -1.69
CA PHE A 99 1.74 13.18 -2.58
C PHE A 99 2.69 12.56 -3.59
N ILE A 100 3.72 13.30 -4.03
CA ILE A 100 4.72 12.82 -4.99
C ILE A 100 5.56 11.71 -4.35
N LYS A 101 6.09 11.94 -3.15
CA LYS A 101 6.83 10.92 -2.38
C LYS A 101 5.96 9.71 -2.09
N ALA A 102 4.69 9.91 -1.73
CA ALA A 102 3.75 8.82 -1.50
C ALA A 102 3.49 8.00 -2.78
N THR A 103 3.40 8.65 -3.94
CA THR A 103 3.27 8.00 -5.24
C THR A 103 4.53 7.21 -5.61
N ILE A 104 5.72 7.79 -5.47
CA ILE A 104 7.00 7.10 -5.69
C ILE A 104 7.07 5.85 -4.81
N ARG A 105 6.70 5.98 -3.53
CA ARG A 105 6.64 4.86 -2.60
C ARG A 105 5.66 3.77 -3.05
N TYR A 106 4.47 4.15 -3.53
CA TYR A 106 3.48 3.20 -4.05
C TYR A 106 4.02 2.44 -5.26
N LEU A 107 4.59 3.14 -6.24
CA LEU A 107 5.19 2.52 -7.43
C LEU A 107 6.39 1.62 -7.06
N SER A 108 7.21 2.03 -6.12
CA SER A 108 8.35 1.24 -5.64
C SER A 108 7.95 -0.07 -4.96
N LYS A 109 6.69 -0.21 -4.50
CA LYS A 109 6.17 -1.49 -3.97
C LYS A 109 6.08 -2.55 -5.07
N PHE A 110 5.74 -2.17 -6.31
CA PHE A 110 5.75 -3.10 -7.45
C PHE A 110 7.17 -3.59 -7.72
N LEU A 111 8.16 -2.69 -7.67
CA LEU A 111 9.56 -3.06 -7.81
C LEU A 111 10.00 -4.00 -6.69
N SER A 112 9.59 -3.74 -5.44
CA SER A 112 9.88 -4.61 -4.30
C SER A 112 9.24 -6.00 -4.44
N SER A 113 8.06 -6.08 -5.06
CA SER A 113 7.38 -7.36 -5.33
C SER A 113 8.09 -8.14 -6.44
N PHE A 114 8.58 -7.46 -7.46
CA PHE A 114 9.30 -8.07 -8.57
C PHE A 114 10.59 -8.75 -8.12
N PHE A 115 11.31 -8.18 -7.16
CA PHE A 115 12.49 -8.79 -6.55
C PHE A 115 12.13 -9.81 -5.46
N LEU A 116 11.15 -10.71 -5.73
CA LEU A 116 10.79 -11.87 -4.90
C LEU A 116 10.55 -11.51 -3.42
N MET A 117 9.88 -10.39 -3.17
CA MET A 117 9.58 -9.91 -1.82
C MET A 117 10.83 -9.53 -0.98
N ILE A 118 12.05 -9.64 -1.50
CA ILE A 118 13.28 -9.26 -0.79
C ILE A 118 13.19 -7.84 -0.25
N GLY A 119 12.62 -6.93 -1.05
CA GLY A 119 12.41 -5.55 -0.64
C GLY A 119 11.49 -5.36 0.58
N PHE A 120 10.57 -6.31 0.83
CA PHE A 120 9.74 -6.30 2.04
C PHE A 120 10.43 -6.96 3.22
N ILE A 121 11.20 -8.03 2.98
CA ILE A 121 11.98 -8.74 4.01
C ILE A 121 13.05 -7.84 4.60
N MET A 122 13.62 -6.92 3.83
CA MET A 122 14.59 -5.92 4.30
C MET A 122 14.10 -5.15 5.54
N VAL A 123 12.79 -4.97 5.71
CA VAL A 123 12.21 -4.34 6.91
C VAL A 123 12.64 -5.04 8.21
N ALA A 124 12.83 -6.35 8.16
CA ALA A 124 13.24 -7.13 9.35
C ALA A 124 14.73 -6.92 9.71
N PHE A 125 15.57 -6.59 8.73
CA PHE A 125 17.02 -6.57 8.88
C PHE A 125 17.62 -5.17 8.89
N THR A 126 16.89 -4.11 8.49
CA THR A 126 17.42 -2.74 8.51
C THR A 126 17.20 -2.07 9.88
N GLU A 127 18.13 -1.22 10.31
CA GLU A 127 18.07 -0.51 11.59
C GLU A 127 16.81 0.35 11.74
N LYS A 128 16.40 1.04 10.66
CA LYS A 128 15.19 1.88 10.61
C LYS A 128 13.96 1.09 10.18
N LYS A 129 14.04 -0.23 10.08
CA LYS A 129 12.98 -1.12 9.61
C LYS A 129 12.36 -0.64 8.30
N GLN A 130 13.20 -0.24 7.35
CA GLN A 130 12.83 0.24 6.03
C GLN A 130 12.82 -0.91 5.01
N GLY A 131 11.76 -0.99 4.22
CA GLY A 131 11.73 -1.82 3.02
C GLY A 131 12.38 -1.08 1.83
N LEU A 132 12.61 -1.78 0.73
CA LEU A 132 13.17 -1.18 -0.49
C LEU A 132 12.36 0.03 -0.97
N HIS A 133 11.03 -0.08 -0.95
CA HIS A 133 10.12 1.02 -1.32
C HIS A 133 10.20 2.23 -0.37
N ASP A 134 10.49 1.99 0.93
CA ASP A 134 10.71 3.07 1.89
C ASP A 134 12.04 3.77 1.61
N PHE A 135 13.06 2.98 1.28
CA PHE A 135 14.40 3.48 0.98
C PHE A 135 14.42 4.34 -0.29
N ILE A 136 13.80 3.85 -1.38
CA ILE A 136 13.69 4.58 -2.66
C ILE A 136 12.96 5.91 -2.49
N ALA A 137 11.88 5.94 -1.69
CA ALA A 137 11.08 7.14 -1.45
C ALA A 137 11.65 8.05 -0.35
N GLY A 138 12.72 7.65 0.34
CA GLY A 138 13.28 8.40 1.47
C GLY A 138 12.30 8.53 2.63
N THR A 139 11.59 7.45 2.97
CA THR A 139 10.54 7.44 3.99
C THR A 139 10.81 6.43 5.10
N THR A 140 10.14 6.58 6.23
CA THR A 140 10.16 5.65 7.36
C THR A 140 8.76 5.41 7.88
N VAL A 141 8.51 4.25 8.48
CA VAL A 141 7.25 3.99 9.20
C VAL A 141 7.55 3.93 10.69
N VAL A 142 6.93 4.83 11.43
CA VAL A 142 7.11 4.96 12.88
C VAL A 142 5.84 4.57 13.61
N ASN A 143 5.97 4.06 14.84
CA ASN A 143 4.83 3.85 15.71
C ASN A 143 4.42 5.19 16.34
N GLN A 144 3.12 5.48 16.35
CA GLN A 144 2.55 6.55 17.17
C GLN A 144 2.70 6.17 18.65
N ARG A 145 3.03 7.16 19.45
CA ARG A 145 3.01 7.03 20.93
C ARG A 145 1.63 7.31 21.46
#